data_2a909cc1f19194c2a54e9693d3d229ff
#
_entry.id   2a909cc1f19194c2a54e9693d3d229ff
#
_cell.length_a   1.000
_cell.length_b   1.000
_cell.length_c   1.000
_cell.angle_alpha   90.00
_cell.angle_beta   90.00
_cell.angle_gamma   90.00
#
_symmetry.space_group_name_H-M   'P 1'
#
loop_
_entity.id
_entity.type
_entity.pdbx_description
1 polymer ?
#
loop_
_entity_poly.entity_id
_entity_poly.type
_entity_poly.pdbx_seq_one_letter_code
_entity_poly.pdbx_strand_id
1 'polypeptide(L)'
;NGCKKTFPAVAPVLVVADSDIFSRAPHRLNASGFSDLLGKYTALADWKIAHAVTGEYLCERVCRMEYDALRVICEKPEEIRAGGVESCEQLMYALLLSGLAMQMVGNSRPASGAEHHMSHLWEMEAINPHIDALHGEKVSVGLVLASGVYHRAAAEIRRGAYKLRGPVEVEMDLLRRSFRDKEMLEGILEENTPNPLENVLPDAIEKAIPEILRIIDEIPAPDALISMLDRAGAVKSLAEIHLPDSIAEQTEHLSPYVRARLTFMRMLKCFVFEKDVFQG
;
A
#
# COMPACT_ATOMS: atom_id res chain seq x y z
N ASN A 1 -7.97 -16.93 13.96
CA ASN A 1 -8.47 -15.70 14.60
C ASN A 1 -8.60 -14.52 13.62
N GLY A 2 -8.53 -14.75 12.29
CA GLY A 2 -8.76 -13.75 11.25
C GLY A 2 -7.73 -12.64 11.09
N CYS A 3 -6.70 -12.57 11.93
CA CYS A 3 -5.65 -11.57 11.82
C CYS A 3 -4.63 -11.89 10.73
N LYS A 4 -4.16 -10.87 10.02
CA LYS A 4 -3.03 -10.95 9.12
C LYS A 4 -1.77 -11.32 9.91
N LYS A 5 -1.11 -12.43 9.55
CA LYS A 5 0.17 -12.83 10.15
C LYS A 5 1.22 -13.08 9.08
N THR A 6 2.49 -12.81 9.40
CA THR A 6 3.63 -13.10 8.54
C THR A 6 4.42 -14.24 9.14
N PHE A 7 4.67 -15.28 8.35
CA PHE A 7 5.46 -16.44 8.77
C PHE A 7 6.78 -16.49 7.98
N PRO A 8 7.91 -16.78 8.64
CA PRO A 8 9.14 -17.08 7.95
C PRO A 8 8.95 -18.31 7.05
N ALA A 9 9.39 -18.21 5.81
CA ALA A 9 9.33 -19.32 4.85
C ALA A 9 10.60 -19.33 3.99
N VAL A 10 10.87 -20.47 3.35
CA VAL A 10 11.99 -20.62 2.42
C VAL A 10 11.49 -20.25 1.01
N ALA A 11 12.27 -19.46 0.29
CA ALA A 11 11.97 -19.19 -1.12
C ALA A 11 12.08 -20.49 -1.96
N PRO A 12 11.30 -20.62 -3.05
CA PRO A 12 11.44 -21.71 -4.00
C PRO A 12 12.86 -21.77 -4.58
N VAL A 13 13.40 -22.97 -4.71
CA VAL A 13 14.72 -23.21 -5.35
C VAL A 13 14.65 -22.97 -6.85
N LEU A 14 13.48 -23.21 -7.45
CA LEU A 14 13.20 -23.05 -8.88
C LEU A 14 11.77 -22.56 -9.06
N VAL A 15 11.60 -21.57 -9.92
CA VAL A 15 10.29 -21.12 -10.40
C VAL A 15 10.22 -21.36 -11.90
N VAL A 16 9.23 -22.11 -12.36
CA VAL A 16 8.96 -22.32 -13.79
C VAL A 16 7.79 -21.44 -14.18
N ALA A 17 8.06 -20.48 -15.05
CA ALA A 17 7.08 -19.51 -15.55
C ALA A 17 6.87 -19.78 -17.04
N ASP A 18 5.67 -20.28 -17.41
CA ASP A 18 5.29 -20.58 -18.79
C ASP A 18 4.38 -19.48 -19.32
N SER A 19 4.90 -18.69 -20.28
CA SER A 19 4.17 -17.53 -20.84
C SER A 19 2.91 -17.93 -21.59
N ASP A 20 2.86 -19.12 -22.21
CA ASP A 20 1.66 -19.64 -22.87
C ASP A 20 0.53 -19.94 -21.86
N ILE A 21 0.87 -20.39 -20.67
CA ILE A 21 -0.10 -20.62 -19.60
C ILE A 21 -0.64 -19.28 -19.08
N PHE A 22 0.24 -18.31 -18.80
CA PHE A 22 -0.18 -17.01 -18.27
C PHE A 22 -1.01 -16.21 -19.27
N SER A 23 -0.66 -16.23 -20.54
CA SER A 23 -1.42 -15.51 -21.59
C SER A 23 -2.84 -16.05 -21.77
N ARG A 24 -3.08 -17.34 -21.43
CA ARG A 24 -4.40 -17.99 -21.47
C ARG A 24 -5.15 -17.92 -20.15
N ALA A 25 -4.53 -17.38 -19.09
CA ALA A 25 -5.21 -17.18 -17.82
C ALA A 25 -6.39 -16.21 -17.97
N PRO A 26 -7.46 -16.35 -17.15
CA PRO A 26 -8.53 -15.35 -17.15
C PRO A 26 -7.97 -13.94 -16.97
N HIS A 27 -8.42 -13.00 -17.79
CA HIS A 27 -7.94 -11.60 -17.78
C HIS A 27 -7.93 -10.99 -16.36
N ARG A 28 -8.94 -11.31 -15.53
CA ARG A 28 -9.04 -10.86 -14.15
C ARG A 28 -7.77 -11.15 -13.32
N LEU A 29 -7.09 -12.29 -13.58
CA LEU A 29 -5.86 -12.66 -12.86
C LEU A 29 -4.68 -11.78 -13.29
N ASN A 30 -4.53 -11.53 -14.59
CA ASN A 30 -3.48 -10.65 -15.13
C ASN A 30 -3.70 -9.20 -14.67
N ALA A 31 -4.94 -8.71 -14.72
CA ALA A 31 -5.31 -7.40 -14.21
C ALA A 31 -5.04 -7.26 -12.69
N SER A 32 -5.33 -8.31 -11.91
CA SER A 32 -5.01 -8.34 -10.48
C SER A 32 -3.50 -8.32 -10.23
N GLY A 33 -2.70 -9.07 -10.99
CA GLY A 33 -1.24 -9.04 -10.91
C GLY A 33 -0.65 -7.66 -11.25
N PHE A 34 -1.17 -7.02 -12.30
CA PHE A 34 -0.82 -5.65 -12.67
C PHE A 34 -1.16 -4.66 -11.54
N SER A 35 -2.34 -4.80 -10.95
CA SER A 35 -2.81 -3.99 -9.82
C SER A 35 -1.90 -4.11 -8.59
N ASP A 36 -1.45 -5.33 -8.26
CA ASP A 36 -0.51 -5.57 -7.16
C ASP A 36 0.84 -4.89 -7.40
N LEU A 37 1.34 -4.93 -8.64
CA LEU A 37 2.59 -4.23 -8.99
C LEU A 37 2.46 -2.72 -8.87
N LEU A 38 1.33 -2.12 -9.28
CA LEU A 38 1.12 -0.67 -9.10
C LEU A 38 1.20 -0.23 -7.64
N GLY A 39 0.86 -1.10 -6.69
CA GLY A 39 1.02 -0.85 -5.25
C GLY A 39 2.45 -0.46 -4.85
N LYS A 40 3.46 -0.79 -5.66
CA LYS A 40 4.85 -0.42 -5.40
C LYS A 40 5.07 1.10 -5.34
N TYR A 41 4.23 1.90 -6.01
CA TYR A 41 4.33 3.36 -5.91
C TYR A 41 4.18 3.84 -4.46
N THR A 42 3.18 3.39 -3.74
CA THR A 42 2.99 3.75 -2.32
C THR A 42 3.91 2.96 -1.40
N ALA A 43 4.18 1.68 -1.67
CA ALA A 43 5.07 0.87 -0.84
C ALA A 43 6.50 1.43 -0.79
N LEU A 44 7.06 1.81 -1.94
CA LEU A 44 8.40 2.40 -2.03
C LEU A 44 8.43 3.81 -1.42
N ALA A 45 7.36 4.60 -1.62
CA ALA A 45 7.23 5.90 -0.99
C ALA A 45 7.21 5.79 0.53
N ASP A 46 6.40 4.89 1.09
CA ASP A 46 6.35 4.62 2.52
C ASP A 46 7.71 4.21 3.09
N TRP A 47 8.44 3.37 2.37
CA TRP A 47 9.77 2.92 2.80
C TRP A 47 10.78 4.06 2.78
N LYS A 48 10.81 4.89 1.71
CA LYS A 48 11.66 6.07 1.61
C LYS A 48 11.32 7.10 2.69
N ILE A 49 10.05 7.36 2.94
CA ILE A 49 9.60 8.29 3.99
C ILE A 49 10.01 7.77 5.38
N ALA A 50 9.80 6.48 5.66
CA ALA A 50 10.26 5.88 6.91
C ALA A 50 11.77 6.03 7.08
N HIS A 51 12.56 5.79 6.02
CA HIS A 51 14.00 6.02 6.03
C HIS A 51 14.35 7.48 6.34
N ALA A 52 13.71 8.44 5.66
CA ALA A 52 13.99 9.87 5.81
C ALA A 52 13.71 10.37 7.25
N VAL A 53 12.70 9.82 7.93
CA VAL A 53 12.28 10.26 9.26
C VAL A 53 12.99 9.51 10.38
N THR A 54 13.24 8.20 10.21
CA THR A 54 13.72 7.34 11.30
C THR A 54 15.13 6.78 11.07
N GLY A 55 15.69 6.90 9.87
CA GLY A 55 16.92 6.23 9.49
C GLY A 55 16.74 4.71 9.26
N GLU A 56 15.50 4.20 9.15
CA GLU A 56 15.26 2.81 8.79
C GLU A 56 16.07 2.41 7.55
N TYR A 57 16.61 1.18 7.53
CA TYR A 57 17.38 0.72 6.37
C TYR A 57 16.57 0.85 5.07
N LEU A 58 17.20 1.42 4.04
CA LEU A 58 16.67 1.54 2.68
C LEU A 58 17.69 1.00 1.68
N CYS A 59 17.26 0.18 0.73
CA CYS A 59 18.08 -0.28 -0.36
C CYS A 59 17.72 0.43 -1.67
N GLU A 60 18.44 1.47 -2.02
CA GLU A 60 18.23 2.24 -3.26
C GLU A 60 18.30 1.38 -4.53
N ARG A 61 19.15 0.33 -4.53
CA ARG A 61 19.23 -0.60 -5.66
C ARG A 61 17.90 -1.34 -5.87
N VAL A 62 17.31 -1.81 -4.77
CA VAL A 62 16.00 -2.48 -4.82
C VAL A 62 14.91 -1.50 -5.25
N CYS A 63 14.92 -0.27 -4.74
CA CYS A 63 13.97 0.75 -5.17
C CYS A 63 14.06 1.01 -6.69
N ARG A 64 15.26 1.18 -7.24
CA ARG A 64 15.44 1.36 -8.68
C ARG A 64 14.94 0.17 -9.48
N MET A 65 15.25 -1.05 -9.03
CA MET A 65 14.83 -2.29 -9.68
C MET A 65 13.29 -2.38 -9.78
N GLU A 66 12.58 -2.05 -8.69
CA GLU A 66 11.12 -2.03 -8.66
C GLU A 66 10.54 -0.93 -9.56
N TYR A 67 11.10 0.29 -9.55
CA TYR A 67 10.66 1.36 -10.44
C TYR A 67 10.91 1.05 -11.92
N ASP A 68 12.01 0.39 -12.26
CA ASP A 68 12.30 -0.03 -13.64
C ASP A 68 11.27 -1.09 -14.11
N ALA A 69 10.91 -2.04 -13.24
CA ALA A 69 9.85 -3.00 -13.52
C ALA A 69 8.48 -2.32 -13.72
N LEU A 70 8.11 -1.39 -12.83
CA LEU A 70 6.88 -0.61 -12.96
C LEU A 70 6.82 0.16 -14.27
N ARG A 71 7.91 0.83 -14.66
CA ARG A 71 7.95 1.61 -15.89
C ARG A 71 7.60 0.76 -17.10
N VAL A 72 8.19 -0.44 -17.21
CA VAL A 72 7.95 -1.35 -18.33
C VAL A 72 6.48 -1.74 -18.45
N ILE A 73 5.85 -2.15 -17.35
CA ILE A 73 4.45 -2.60 -17.38
C ILE A 73 3.46 -1.44 -17.53
N CYS A 74 3.82 -0.22 -17.12
CA CYS A 74 2.97 0.97 -17.20
C CYS A 74 3.02 1.66 -18.58
N GLU A 75 3.95 1.31 -19.48
CA GLU A 75 4.03 1.90 -20.82
C GLU A 75 2.79 1.58 -21.64
N LYS A 76 2.30 0.34 -21.56
CA LYS A 76 1.17 -0.15 -22.37
C LYS A 76 0.19 -1.02 -21.56
N PRO A 77 -0.52 -0.44 -20.60
CA PRO A 77 -1.46 -1.21 -19.75
C PRO A 77 -2.55 -1.94 -20.57
N GLU A 78 -2.94 -1.39 -21.72
CA GLU A 78 -3.92 -2.01 -22.63
C GLU A 78 -3.47 -3.36 -23.19
N GLU A 79 -2.18 -3.63 -23.31
CA GLU A 79 -1.66 -4.93 -23.74
C GLU A 79 -1.89 -6.00 -22.66
N ILE A 80 -1.91 -5.63 -21.38
CA ILE A 80 -2.33 -6.50 -20.28
C ILE A 80 -3.78 -6.92 -20.46
N ARG A 81 -4.65 -5.94 -20.82
CA ARG A 81 -6.07 -6.20 -21.10
C ARG A 81 -6.26 -7.09 -22.31
N ALA A 82 -5.43 -6.92 -23.33
CA ALA A 82 -5.50 -7.72 -24.56
C ALA A 82 -5.00 -9.18 -24.36
N GLY A 83 -4.26 -9.46 -23.28
CA GLY A 83 -3.72 -10.80 -22.96
C GLY A 83 -2.60 -11.22 -23.92
N GLY A 84 -1.80 -10.27 -24.43
CA GLY A 84 -0.64 -10.56 -25.28
C GLY A 84 0.42 -11.39 -24.54
N VAL A 85 1.03 -12.36 -25.23
CA VAL A 85 2.06 -13.23 -24.61
C VAL A 85 3.21 -12.41 -24.05
N GLU A 86 3.71 -11.44 -24.82
CA GLU A 86 4.83 -10.57 -24.41
C GLU A 86 4.49 -9.73 -23.16
N SER A 87 3.31 -9.11 -23.11
CA SER A 87 2.88 -8.32 -21.95
C SER A 87 2.65 -9.19 -20.70
N CYS A 88 2.13 -10.41 -20.88
CA CYS A 88 2.01 -11.38 -19.78
C CYS A 88 3.38 -11.85 -19.27
N GLU A 89 4.36 -12.03 -20.17
CA GLU A 89 5.74 -12.37 -19.81
C GLU A 89 6.40 -11.23 -18.99
N GLN A 90 6.27 -9.97 -19.45
CA GLN A 90 6.76 -8.81 -18.75
C GLN A 90 6.12 -8.64 -17.37
N LEU A 91 4.79 -8.84 -17.28
CA LEU A 91 4.05 -8.82 -16.02
C LEU A 91 4.58 -9.89 -15.05
N MET A 92 4.74 -11.12 -15.52
CA MET A 92 5.26 -12.22 -14.70
C MET A 92 6.69 -11.95 -14.26
N TYR A 93 7.54 -11.45 -15.16
CA TYR A 93 8.90 -11.07 -14.80
C TYR A 93 8.93 -10.01 -13.69
N ALA A 94 8.09 -8.97 -13.79
CA ALA A 94 8.00 -7.91 -12.79
C ALA A 94 7.51 -8.45 -11.42
N LEU A 95 6.54 -9.38 -11.41
CA LEU A 95 6.07 -10.03 -10.18
C LEU A 95 7.16 -10.90 -9.52
N LEU A 96 7.91 -11.66 -10.32
CA LEU A 96 9.04 -12.45 -9.81
C LEU A 96 10.16 -11.56 -9.28
N LEU A 97 10.43 -10.44 -9.96
CA LEU A 97 11.42 -9.46 -9.55
C LEU A 97 11.04 -8.82 -8.19
N SER A 98 9.75 -8.51 -8.00
CA SER A 98 9.24 -8.01 -6.73
C SER A 98 9.41 -9.05 -5.59
N GLY A 99 9.17 -10.33 -5.86
CA GLY A 99 9.47 -11.41 -4.91
C GLY A 99 10.95 -11.49 -4.56
N LEU A 100 11.84 -11.35 -5.55
CA LEU A 100 13.29 -11.29 -5.34
C LEU A 100 13.71 -10.06 -4.53
N ALA A 101 13.11 -8.92 -4.79
CA ALA A 101 13.34 -7.68 -4.04
C ALA A 101 13.04 -7.86 -2.53
N MET A 102 11.91 -8.48 -2.21
CA MET A 102 11.57 -8.83 -0.82
C MET A 102 12.60 -9.78 -0.20
N GLN A 103 13.06 -10.78 -0.94
CA GLN A 103 14.09 -11.71 -0.48
C GLN A 103 15.42 -11.03 -0.22
N MET A 104 15.83 -10.10 -1.10
CA MET A 104 17.08 -9.34 -0.97
C MET A 104 17.09 -8.44 0.28
N VAL A 105 15.94 -7.91 0.65
CA VAL A 105 15.77 -7.03 1.83
C VAL A 105 15.46 -7.82 3.10
N GLY A 106 14.98 -9.05 2.97
CA GLY A 106 14.56 -9.90 4.09
C GLY A 106 13.20 -9.51 4.69
N ASN A 107 12.45 -8.63 4.03
CA ASN A 107 11.10 -8.25 4.43
C ASN A 107 10.30 -7.70 3.24
N SER A 108 9.00 -7.39 3.46
CA SER A 108 8.11 -6.95 2.40
C SER A 108 8.03 -5.43 2.21
N ARG A 109 9.00 -4.64 2.70
CA ARG A 109 9.04 -3.18 2.46
C ARG A 109 8.99 -2.81 0.98
N PRO A 110 9.73 -3.49 0.07
CA PRO A 110 9.70 -3.13 -1.34
C PRO A 110 8.33 -3.30 -2.01
N ALA A 111 7.48 -4.17 -1.46
CA ALA A 111 6.26 -4.62 -2.12
C ALA A 111 4.96 -4.25 -1.40
N SER A 112 5.00 -3.72 -0.17
CA SER A 112 3.80 -3.59 0.65
C SER A 112 3.89 -2.33 1.53
N GLY A 113 3.01 -1.38 1.28
CA GLY A 113 2.82 -0.13 2.02
C GLY A 113 1.38 0.03 2.52
N ALA A 114 0.91 1.26 2.54
CA ALA A 114 -0.45 1.60 3.02
C ALA A 114 -1.55 0.92 2.19
N GLU A 115 -1.38 0.79 0.88
CA GLU A 115 -2.31 0.11 -0.02
C GLU A 115 -2.55 -1.35 0.38
N HIS A 116 -1.50 -2.05 0.75
CA HIS A 116 -1.61 -3.42 1.26
C HIS A 116 -2.20 -3.48 2.66
N HIS A 117 -1.96 -2.49 3.51
CA HIS A 117 -2.61 -2.43 4.82
C HIS A 117 -4.13 -2.29 4.67
N MET A 118 -4.61 -1.50 3.69
CA MET A 118 -6.03 -1.40 3.36
C MET A 118 -6.57 -2.73 2.83
N SER A 119 -5.88 -3.35 1.85
CA SER A 119 -6.24 -4.67 1.32
C SER A 119 -6.37 -5.71 2.43
N HIS A 120 -5.39 -5.81 3.32
CA HIS A 120 -5.40 -6.76 4.43
C HIS A 120 -6.48 -6.46 5.46
N LEU A 121 -6.81 -5.18 5.72
CA LEU A 121 -7.93 -4.82 6.60
C LEU A 121 -9.25 -5.38 6.06
N TRP A 122 -9.50 -5.26 4.75
CA TRP A 122 -10.69 -5.83 4.12
C TRP A 122 -10.65 -7.37 4.10
N GLU A 123 -9.49 -7.99 3.94
CA GLU A 123 -9.31 -9.46 4.02
C GLU A 123 -9.55 -10.01 5.42
N MET A 124 -9.35 -9.21 6.45
CA MET A 124 -9.67 -9.57 7.83
C MET A 124 -11.17 -9.54 8.13
N GLU A 125 -11.98 -8.95 7.25
CA GLU A 125 -13.45 -8.84 7.39
C GLU A 125 -13.88 -8.17 8.73
N ALA A 126 -13.01 -7.33 9.28
CA ALA A 126 -13.26 -6.66 10.55
C ALA A 126 -14.29 -5.53 10.44
N ILE A 127 -14.32 -4.87 9.29
CA ILE A 127 -15.15 -3.68 9.02
C ILE A 127 -16.10 -3.86 7.84
N ASN A 128 -16.03 -4.98 7.15
CA ASN A 128 -16.81 -5.33 5.96
C ASN A 128 -17.24 -6.79 5.99
N PRO A 129 -18.33 -7.16 5.27
CA PRO A 129 -18.63 -8.56 5.02
C PRO A 129 -17.60 -9.19 4.09
N HIS A 130 -17.63 -10.52 3.95
CA HIS A 130 -16.83 -11.22 2.95
C HIS A 130 -17.05 -10.65 1.54
N ILE A 131 -15.98 -10.43 0.81
CA ILE A 131 -16.00 -9.95 -0.58
C ILE A 131 -15.21 -10.89 -1.49
N ASP A 132 -15.80 -11.24 -2.65
CA ASP A 132 -15.13 -12.02 -3.69
C ASP A 132 -14.27 -11.11 -4.56
N ALA A 133 -13.20 -10.57 -3.96
CA ALA A 133 -12.20 -9.77 -4.67
C ALA A 133 -10.82 -10.39 -4.53
N LEU A 134 -10.07 -10.44 -5.61
CA LEU A 134 -8.68 -10.89 -5.60
C LEU A 134 -7.80 -9.92 -4.79
N HIS A 135 -6.65 -10.41 -4.33
CA HIS A 135 -5.72 -9.60 -3.55
C HIS A 135 -5.33 -8.30 -4.29
N GLY A 136 -4.87 -8.41 -5.54
CA GLY A 136 -4.49 -7.23 -6.33
C GLY A 136 -5.64 -6.28 -6.64
N GLU A 137 -6.89 -6.77 -6.76
CA GLU A 137 -8.08 -5.92 -6.90
C GLU A 137 -8.28 -5.03 -5.66
N LYS A 138 -8.06 -5.58 -4.47
CA LYS A 138 -8.08 -4.82 -3.22
C LYS A 138 -6.89 -3.87 -3.11
N VAL A 139 -5.70 -4.30 -3.56
CA VAL A 139 -4.48 -3.47 -3.55
C VAL A 139 -4.65 -2.26 -4.46
N SER A 140 -5.23 -2.39 -5.68
CA SER A 140 -5.43 -1.23 -6.56
C SER A 140 -6.40 -0.19 -5.97
N VAL A 141 -7.50 -0.64 -5.34
CA VAL A 141 -8.42 0.27 -4.65
C VAL A 141 -7.71 0.96 -3.48
N GLY A 142 -6.97 0.20 -2.67
CA GLY A 142 -6.15 0.76 -1.58
C GLY A 142 -5.10 1.76 -2.07
N LEU A 143 -4.48 1.50 -3.23
CA LEU A 143 -3.53 2.41 -3.86
C LEU A 143 -4.17 3.75 -4.27
N VAL A 144 -5.34 3.71 -4.91
CA VAL A 144 -6.06 4.94 -5.30
C VAL A 144 -6.43 5.77 -4.06
N LEU A 145 -6.94 5.13 -3.00
CA LEU A 145 -7.26 5.81 -1.74
C LEU A 145 -6.00 6.39 -1.08
N ALA A 146 -4.93 5.59 -0.94
CA ALA A 146 -3.68 6.03 -0.31
C ALA A 146 -3.04 7.19 -1.09
N SER A 147 -2.99 7.12 -2.42
CA SER A 147 -2.53 8.22 -3.26
C SER A 147 -3.35 9.49 -3.03
N GLY A 148 -4.67 9.39 -2.96
CA GLY A 148 -5.56 10.51 -2.66
C GLY A 148 -5.23 11.20 -1.34
N VAL A 149 -5.12 10.43 -0.27
CA VAL A 149 -4.75 10.94 1.07
C VAL A 149 -3.36 11.60 1.03
N TYR A 150 -2.38 10.96 0.40
CA TYR A 150 -1.00 11.44 0.36
C TYR A 150 -0.89 12.77 -0.39
N HIS A 151 -1.55 12.90 -1.54
CA HIS A 151 -1.56 14.17 -2.29
C HIS A 151 -2.33 15.27 -1.58
N ARG A 152 -3.46 14.97 -0.90
CA ARG A 152 -4.17 15.96 -0.07
C ARG A 152 -3.31 16.41 1.10
N ALA A 153 -2.67 15.48 1.82
CA ALA A 153 -1.76 15.83 2.91
C ALA A 153 -0.58 16.68 2.43
N ALA A 154 0.05 16.32 1.30
CA ALA A 154 1.13 17.09 0.71
C ALA A 154 0.69 18.51 0.33
N ALA A 155 -0.55 18.69 -0.17
CA ALA A 155 -1.09 20.02 -0.47
C ALA A 155 -1.25 20.87 0.79
N GLU A 156 -1.78 20.33 1.88
CA GLU A 156 -1.89 21.05 3.16
C GLU A 156 -0.51 21.35 3.77
N ILE A 157 0.44 20.41 3.68
CA ILE A 157 1.82 20.64 4.13
C ILE A 157 2.47 21.77 3.35
N ARG A 158 2.35 21.83 2.02
CA ARG A 158 2.88 22.91 1.18
C ARG A 158 2.29 24.29 1.50
N ARG A 159 1.05 24.33 1.96
CA ARG A 159 0.38 25.54 2.40
C ARG A 159 0.78 25.99 3.81
N GLY A 160 1.53 25.18 4.54
CA GLY A 160 1.80 25.39 5.96
C GLY A 160 0.56 25.25 6.87
N ALA A 161 -0.50 24.58 6.37
CA ALA A 161 -1.78 24.42 7.06
C ALA A 161 -1.80 23.15 7.95
N TYR A 162 -0.76 22.98 8.74
CA TYR A 162 -0.61 21.85 9.65
C TYR A 162 0.13 22.24 10.94
N LYS A 163 -0.03 21.40 11.94
CA LYS A 163 0.81 21.38 13.16
C LYS A 163 1.26 19.95 13.40
N LEU A 164 2.48 19.77 13.91
CA LEU A 164 2.96 18.48 14.36
C LEU A 164 2.65 18.27 15.84
N ARG A 165 2.34 17.03 16.19
CA ARG A 165 2.15 16.57 17.57
C ARG A 165 2.94 15.28 17.80
N GLY A 166 3.31 15.03 19.02
CA GLY A 166 3.92 13.78 19.46
C GLY A 166 4.20 13.79 20.96
N PRO A 167 4.46 12.61 21.54
CA PRO A 167 4.29 11.28 20.95
C PRO A 167 2.81 10.95 20.69
N VAL A 168 2.55 10.08 19.73
CA VAL A 168 1.18 9.64 19.37
C VAL A 168 0.98 8.20 19.88
N GLU A 169 0.03 8.04 20.76
CA GLU A 169 -0.37 6.73 21.28
C GLU A 169 -1.28 5.96 20.33
N VAL A 170 -1.41 4.66 20.56
CA VAL A 170 -2.37 3.81 19.86
C VAL A 170 -3.80 4.24 20.22
N GLU A 171 -4.64 4.43 19.23
CA GLU A 171 -6.04 4.88 19.40
C GLU A 171 -6.94 3.75 19.89
N MET A 172 -6.78 3.37 21.17
CA MET A 172 -7.42 2.21 21.79
C MET A 172 -8.93 2.20 21.65
N ASP A 173 -9.60 3.35 21.77
CA ASP A 173 -11.05 3.44 21.65
C ASP A 173 -11.53 3.23 20.20
N LEU A 174 -10.75 3.67 19.23
CA LEU A 174 -11.01 3.39 17.82
C LEU A 174 -10.89 1.88 17.55
N LEU A 175 -9.80 1.26 18.02
CA LEU A 175 -9.56 -0.17 17.80
C LEU A 175 -10.62 -1.04 18.47
N ARG A 176 -10.99 -0.76 19.72
CA ARG A 176 -12.05 -1.51 20.44
C ARG A 176 -13.43 -1.42 19.80
N ARG A 177 -13.75 -0.29 19.19
CA ARG A 177 -15.04 -0.12 18.48
C ARG A 177 -15.05 -0.85 17.15
N SER A 178 -13.92 -0.94 16.47
CA SER A 178 -13.80 -1.49 15.12
C SER A 178 -13.54 -3.00 15.13
N PHE A 179 -12.65 -3.47 15.99
CA PHE A 179 -12.31 -4.90 16.13
C PHE A 179 -13.09 -5.51 17.29
N ARG A 180 -14.31 -5.99 17.00
CA ARG A 180 -15.23 -6.53 18.02
C ARG A 180 -14.86 -7.94 18.49
N ASP A 181 -14.20 -8.71 17.62
CA ASP A 181 -13.66 -10.00 17.99
C ASP A 181 -12.45 -9.81 18.91
N LYS A 182 -12.46 -10.50 20.06
CA LYS A 182 -11.45 -10.32 21.11
C LYS A 182 -10.07 -10.80 20.67
N GLU A 183 -10.00 -11.95 19.99
CA GLU A 183 -8.72 -12.52 19.54
C GLU A 183 -8.12 -11.67 18.42
N MET A 184 -8.95 -11.12 17.55
CA MET A 184 -8.52 -10.20 16.52
C MET A 184 -7.99 -8.89 17.13
N LEU A 185 -8.70 -8.31 18.09
CA LEU A 185 -8.23 -7.11 18.78
C LEU A 185 -6.91 -7.36 19.52
N GLU A 186 -6.77 -8.46 20.23
CA GLU A 186 -5.51 -8.85 20.88
C GLU A 186 -4.37 -8.97 19.85
N GLY A 187 -4.61 -9.62 18.72
CA GLY A 187 -3.63 -9.74 17.64
C GLY A 187 -3.21 -8.38 17.04
N ILE A 188 -4.14 -7.44 16.87
CA ILE A 188 -3.85 -6.07 16.42
C ILE A 188 -3.02 -5.31 17.47
N LEU A 189 -3.32 -5.48 18.76
CA LEU A 189 -2.57 -4.83 19.84
C LEU A 189 -1.15 -5.39 19.96
N GLU A 190 -0.98 -6.71 19.85
CA GLU A 190 0.33 -7.36 19.80
C GLU A 190 1.18 -6.82 18.64
N GLU A 191 0.58 -6.73 17.43
CA GLU A 191 1.26 -6.20 16.23
C GLU A 191 1.69 -4.74 16.40
N ASN A 192 0.98 -3.94 17.23
CA ASN A 192 1.30 -2.54 17.49
C ASN A 192 2.05 -2.30 18.81
N THR A 193 2.70 -3.32 19.34
CA THR A 193 3.55 -3.24 20.53
C THR A 193 4.95 -3.77 20.21
N PRO A 194 6.00 -2.90 20.15
CA PRO A 194 5.96 -1.45 20.39
C PRO A 194 5.23 -0.66 19.29
N ASN A 195 4.72 0.53 19.64
CA ASN A 195 4.06 1.41 18.68
C ASN A 195 5.08 1.95 17.67
N PRO A 196 4.86 1.80 16.35
CA PRO A 196 5.75 2.35 15.32
C PRO A 196 6.00 3.86 15.39
N LEU A 197 5.10 4.61 16.06
CA LEU A 197 5.24 6.06 16.26
C LEU A 197 5.96 6.45 17.57
N GLU A 198 6.32 5.50 18.42
CA GLU A 198 6.88 5.79 19.74
C GLU A 198 8.12 6.69 19.69
N ASN A 199 8.99 6.45 18.69
CA ASN A 199 10.24 7.20 18.51
C ASN A 199 10.20 8.19 17.34
N VAL A 200 9.02 8.48 16.79
CA VAL A 200 8.85 9.46 15.72
C VAL A 200 8.62 10.84 16.30
N LEU A 201 9.68 11.65 16.32
CA LEU A 201 9.66 12.99 16.91
C LEU A 201 9.20 14.04 15.90
N PRO A 202 8.44 15.08 16.33
CA PRO A 202 8.02 16.20 15.47
C PRO A 202 9.18 16.84 14.72
N ASP A 203 10.32 17.08 15.38
CA ASP A 203 11.50 17.70 14.76
C ASP A 203 12.10 16.84 13.64
N ALA A 204 12.03 15.51 13.76
CA ALA A 204 12.49 14.60 12.71
C ALA A 204 11.57 14.65 11.48
N ILE A 205 10.25 14.70 11.72
CA ILE A 205 9.26 14.89 10.65
C ILE A 205 9.50 16.24 9.96
N GLU A 206 9.59 17.33 10.74
CA GLU A 206 9.77 18.70 10.20
C GLU A 206 10.99 18.79 9.30
N LYS A 207 12.12 18.23 9.73
CA LYS A 207 13.35 18.16 8.91
C LYS A 207 13.18 17.36 7.63
N ALA A 208 12.36 16.33 7.65
CA ALA A 208 12.11 15.45 6.51
C ALA A 208 11.03 15.97 5.55
N ILE A 209 10.28 17.02 5.89
CA ILE A 209 9.19 17.56 5.05
C ILE A 209 9.59 17.77 3.58
N PRO A 210 10.74 18.41 3.25
CA PRO A 210 11.10 18.60 1.84
C PRO A 210 11.26 17.27 1.09
N GLU A 211 11.84 16.27 1.74
CA GLU A 211 12.04 14.95 1.15
C GLU A 211 10.71 14.17 1.07
N ILE A 212 9.87 14.25 2.09
CA ILE A 212 8.52 13.66 2.09
C ILE A 212 7.72 14.18 0.88
N LEU A 213 7.71 15.50 0.67
CA LEU A 213 7.00 16.12 -0.45
C LEU A 213 7.55 15.64 -1.81
N ARG A 214 8.87 15.57 -1.94
CA ARG A 214 9.53 15.05 -3.14
C ARG A 214 9.14 13.58 -3.42
N ILE A 215 9.13 12.75 -2.39
CA ILE A 215 8.76 11.33 -2.51
C ILE A 215 7.28 11.20 -2.91
N ILE A 216 6.38 11.99 -2.33
CA ILE A 216 4.95 11.94 -2.68
C ILE A 216 4.72 12.35 -4.14
N ASP A 217 5.51 13.29 -4.69
CA ASP A 217 5.44 13.68 -6.10
C ASP A 217 5.84 12.55 -7.07
N GLU A 218 6.54 11.50 -6.60
CA GLU A 218 6.82 10.30 -7.39
C GLU A 218 5.60 9.35 -7.49
N ILE A 219 4.59 9.51 -6.63
CA ILE A 219 3.37 8.71 -6.67
C ILE A 219 2.43 9.31 -7.72
N PRO A 220 1.94 8.55 -8.71
CA PRO A 220 0.93 9.07 -9.63
C PRO A 220 -0.32 9.53 -8.86
N ALA A 221 -0.87 10.67 -9.26
CA ALA A 221 -2.13 11.17 -8.70
C ALA A 221 -3.30 10.19 -8.94
N PRO A 222 -4.37 10.21 -8.13
CA PRO A 222 -5.48 9.27 -8.25
C PRO A 222 -6.04 9.14 -9.66
N ASP A 223 -6.26 10.24 -10.38
CA ASP A 223 -6.79 10.23 -11.76
C ASP A 223 -5.85 9.51 -12.73
N ALA A 224 -4.54 9.66 -12.56
CA ALA A 224 -3.55 8.96 -13.38
C ALA A 224 -3.55 7.45 -13.09
N LEU A 225 -3.67 7.05 -11.81
CA LEU A 225 -3.80 5.65 -11.40
C LEU A 225 -5.08 5.04 -11.96
N ILE A 226 -6.21 5.72 -11.81
CA ILE A 226 -7.51 5.31 -12.35
C ILE A 226 -7.42 5.09 -13.87
N SER A 227 -6.78 6.02 -14.58
CA SER A 227 -6.59 5.90 -16.03
C SER A 227 -5.73 4.68 -16.41
N MET A 228 -4.64 4.40 -15.68
CA MET A 228 -3.82 3.22 -15.93
C MET A 228 -4.59 1.91 -15.66
N LEU A 229 -5.33 1.86 -14.54
CA LEU A 229 -6.16 0.71 -14.17
C LEU A 229 -7.27 0.47 -15.21
N ASP A 230 -7.96 1.52 -15.68
CA ASP A 230 -8.96 1.42 -16.74
C ASP A 230 -8.40 0.83 -18.04
N ARG A 231 -7.24 1.32 -18.47
CA ARG A 231 -6.57 0.81 -19.68
C ARG A 231 -6.21 -0.66 -19.55
N ALA A 232 -5.76 -1.08 -18.37
CA ALA A 232 -5.47 -2.48 -18.07
C ALA A 232 -6.73 -3.34 -17.86
N GLY A 233 -7.92 -2.75 -17.75
CA GLY A 233 -9.15 -3.45 -17.39
C GLY A 233 -9.15 -3.96 -15.95
N ALA A 234 -8.46 -3.25 -15.07
CA ALA A 234 -8.31 -3.57 -13.66
C ALA A 234 -9.30 -2.77 -12.79
N VAL A 235 -9.55 -3.28 -11.58
CA VAL A 235 -10.42 -2.67 -10.58
C VAL A 235 -9.76 -1.42 -9.99
N LYS A 236 -10.55 -0.36 -9.72
CA LYS A 236 -10.07 0.96 -9.27
C LYS A 236 -10.89 1.64 -8.19
N SER A 237 -12.05 1.06 -7.83
CA SER A 237 -12.98 1.68 -6.87
C SER A 237 -13.54 0.69 -5.86
N LEU A 238 -13.98 1.19 -4.71
CA LEU A 238 -14.66 0.39 -3.67
C LEU A 238 -15.90 -0.30 -4.22
N ALA A 239 -16.69 0.38 -5.05
CA ALA A 239 -17.89 -0.18 -5.65
C ALA A 239 -17.61 -1.42 -6.51
N GLU A 240 -16.47 -1.45 -7.24
CA GLU A 240 -16.08 -2.58 -8.07
C GLU A 240 -15.62 -3.81 -7.27
N ILE A 241 -15.24 -3.63 -6.01
CA ILE A 241 -14.99 -4.73 -5.06
C ILE A 241 -16.18 -4.94 -4.09
N HIS A 242 -17.35 -4.41 -4.42
CA HIS A 242 -18.58 -4.56 -3.65
C HIS A 242 -18.53 -3.97 -2.23
N LEU A 243 -17.74 -2.94 -2.03
CA LEU A 243 -17.72 -2.15 -0.79
C LEU A 243 -18.37 -0.77 -1.00
N PRO A 244 -19.09 -0.25 -0.01
CA PRO A 244 -19.68 1.08 -0.08
C PRO A 244 -18.60 2.16 0.08
N ASP A 245 -18.76 3.31 -0.58
CA ASP A 245 -17.82 4.44 -0.45
C ASP A 245 -17.68 4.93 1.01
N SER A 246 -18.74 4.78 1.82
CA SER A 246 -18.70 5.15 3.23
C SER A 246 -17.68 4.41 4.09
N ILE A 247 -17.08 3.31 3.58
CA ILE A 247 -16.03 2.58 4.30
C ILE A 247 -14.64 3.22 4.14
N ALA A 248 -14.47 4.16 3.18
CA ALA A 248 -13.17 4.74 2.84
C ALA A 248 -12.49 5.38 4.06
N GLU A 249 -13.16 6.32 4.72
CA GLU A 249 -12.65 7.02 5.91
C GLU A 249 -12.25 6.03 7.03
N GLN A 250 -13.13 5.06 7.32
CA GLN A 250 -12.83 4.04 8.32
C GLN A 250 -11.61 3.20 7.94
N THR A 251 -11.46 2.85 6.65
CA THR A 251 -10.31 2.13 6.12
C THR A 251 -9.01 2.94 6.29
N GLU A 252 -9.04 4.23 5.93
CA GLU A 252 -7.88 5.13 6.04
C GLU A 252 -7.40 5.28 7.49
N HIS A 253 -8.32 5.35 8.45
CA HIS A 253 -7.99 5.45 9.88
C HIS A 253 -7.50 4.14 10.51
N LEU A 254 -8.01 2.98 10.07
CA LEU A 254 -7.74 1.67 10.69
C LEU A 254 -6.60 0.91 10.03
N SER A 255 -6.44 1.02 8.70
CA SER A 255 -5.42 0.27 7.96
C SER A 255 -4.00 0.45 8.51
N PRO A 256 -3.59 1.62 9.06
CA PRO A 256 -2.27 1.78 9.68
C PRO A 256 -1.99 0.84 10.84
N TYR A 257 -3.02 0.26 11.47
CA TYR A 257 -2.88 -0.66 12.61
C TYR A 257 -2.76 -2.13 12.22
N VAL A 258 -2.99 -2.45 10.94
CA VAL A 258 -2.92 -3.85 10.46
C VAL A 258 -1.51 -4.44 10.60
N ARG A 259 -0.48 -3.59 10.56
CA ARG A 259 0.92 -4.00 10.69
C ARG A 259 1.76 -2.99 11.48
N ALA A 260 2.75 -3.52 12.24
CA ALA A 260 3.78 -2.73 12.91
C ALA A 260 4.79 -2.14 11.91
N ARG A 261 4.30 -1.27 11.03
CA ARG A 261 5.12 -0.65 9.99
C ARG A 261 4.84 0.85 9.92
N LEU A 262 5.89 1.66 9.91
CA LEU A 262 5.76 3.07 9.66
C LEU A 262 5.50 3.31 8.17
N THR A 263 4.27 3.68 7.83
CA THR A 263 3.84 4.20 6.54
C THR A 263 3.57 5.70 6.67
N PHE A 264 3.49 6.42 5.56
CA PHE A 264 3.08 7.82 5.63
C PHE A 264 1.64 7.94 6.17
N MET A 265 0.75 7.02 5.79
CA MET A 265 -0.60 6.94 6.37
C MET A 265 -0.58 6.85 7.91
N ARG A 266 0.33 6.05 8.48
CA ARG A 266 0.52 5.96 9.94
C ARG A 266 1.10 7.26 10.50
N MET A 267 2.04 7.87 9.80
CA MET A 267 2.71 9.11 10.21
C MET A 267 1.75 10.31 10.20
N LEU A 268 0.71 10.31 9.37
CA LEU A 268 -0.31 11.37 9.36
C LEU A 268 -0.99 11.54 10.72
N LYS A 269 -0.97 10.54 11.59
CA LYS A 269 -1.44 10.65 12.97
C LYS A 269 -0.59 11.61 13.82
N CYS A 270 0.61 11.96 13.39
CA CYS A 270 1.46 12.99 13.99
C CYS A 270 1.11 14.41 13.50
N PHE A 271 0.23 14.55 12.51
CA PHE A 271 -0.21 15.82 11.97
C PHE A 271 -1.60 16.21 12.48
N VAL A 272 -1.80 17.50 12.65
CA VAL A 272 -3.10 18.13 12.84
C VAL A 272 -3.27 19.12 11.70
N PHE A 273 -4.08 18.78 10.73
CA PHE A 273 -4.36 19.60 9.56
C PHE A 273 -5.51 20.57 9.82
N GLU A 274 -5.53 21.71 9.11
CA GLU A 274 -6.65 22.64 9.15
C GLU A 274 -7.88 22.09 8.42
N LYS A 275 -7.65 21.29 7.37
CA LYS A 275 -8.69 20.52 6.64
C LYS A 275 -8.44 19.05 6.80
N ASP A 276 -9.50 18.30 6.93
CA ASP A 276 -9.40 16.85 6.96
C ASP A 276 -8.84 16.32 5.63
N VAL A 277 -7.78 15.53 5.72
CA VAL A 277 -7.11 14.90 4.56
C VAL A 277 -7.63 13.50 4.27
N PHE A 278 -8.43 12.92 5.18
CA PHE A 278 -9.02 11.59 5.08
C PHE A 278 -10.40 11.59 4.40
N GLN A 279 -10.98 12.74 4.14
CA GLN A 279 -12.22 12.85 3.39
C GLN A 279 -11.92 13.14 1.93
N GLY A 280 -12.19 12.18 1.07
CA GLY A 280 -12.10 12.27 -0.37
C GLY A 280 -13.43 12.11 -1.06
#